data_f73c53593addc88cd744b183962e179a
#
_entry.id   f73c53593addc88cd744b183962e179a
#
_cell.length_a   1.000
_cell.length_b   1.000
_cell.length_c   1.000
_cell.angle_alpha   90.00
_cell.angle_beta   90.00
_cell.angle_gamma   90.00
#
_symmetry.space_group_name_H-M   'P 1'
#
loop_
_entity.id
_entity.type
_entity.pdbx_description
1 polymer ?
#
loop_
_entity_poly.entity_id
_entity_poly.type
_entity_poly.pdbx_seq_one_letter_code
_entity_poly.pdbx_strand_id
1 'polypeptide(L)'
;VSAILDGMPTRWTCPRCDREFARTGQGHTCVPGCTVEKTFTGRDPKFRAIYDAVVAHLRTLGDVHEDAVKVGVFLKRDRKLAELRPRSRDVLVYLFLPRPVETNRIAPARWASGPRVGHQLKLREVSDVDDEVRGWFTLAYDFS
;
A
#
# COMPACT_ATOMS: atom_id res chain seq x y z
N VAL A 1 -20.25 24.91 0.89
CA VAL A 1 -19.66 24.46 0.84
C VAL A 1 -19.32 23.88 0.87
N SER A 2 -19.31 23.65 0.94
CA SER A 2 -18.79 22.98 1.00
C SER A 2 -17.90 22.93 0.83
N ALA A 3 -18.10 23.54 0.65
CA ALA A 3 -16.99 23.77 -0.04
C ALA A 3 -15.82 23.58 0.60
N ILE A 4 -15.69 23.89 1.72
CA ILE A 4 -14.54 23.65 2.34
C ILE A 4 -14.15 22.35 2.09
N LEU A 5 -15.05 21.63 1.74
CA LEU A 5 -14.76 20.31 1.43
C LEU A 5 -14.35 20.27 0.01
N ASP A 6 -14.46 21.36 -0.70
CA ASP A 6 -14.09 21.39 -2.07
C ASP A 6 -12.64 21.18 -2.18
N GLY A 7 -12.20 20.39 -3.08
CA GLY A 7 -10.82 20.12 -3.29
C GLY A 7 -10.22 19.10 -2.33
N MET A 8 -10.96 18.75 -1.31
CA MET A 8 -10.52 17.73 -0.39
C MET A 8 -11.07 16.41 -0.87
N PRO A 9 -10.23 15.44 -1.16
CA PRO A 9 -10.73 14.12 -1.53
C PRO A 9 -11.56 13.60 -0.37
N THR A 10 -12.82 13.31 -0.63
CA THR A 10 -13.69 12.70 0.36
C THR A 10 -13.72 11.23 0.09
N ARG A 11 -13.26 10.45 1.03
CA ARG A 11 -13.33 9.02 0.92
C ARG A 11 -14.57 8.52 1.63
N TRP A 12 -15.14 7.47 1.08
CA TRP A 12 -16.29 6.81 1.66
C TRP A 12 -15.85 5.53 2.35
N THR A 13 -16.25 5.36 3.61
CA THR A 13 -15.98 4.15 4.35
C THR A 13 -17.21 3.25 4.28
N CYS A 14 -17.03 2.05 3.75
CA CYS A 14 -18.12 1.09 3.66
C CYS A 14 -18.52 0.63 5.06
N PRO A 15 -19.79 0.78 5.45
CA PRO A 15 -20.23 0.39 6.80
C PRO A 15 -20.19 -1.13 7.02
N ARG A 16 -20.03 -1.92 5.97
CA ARG A 16 -20.03 -3.38 6.08
C ARG A 16 -18.64 -3.96 6.24
N CYS A 17 -17.62 -3.37 5.62
CA CYS A 17 -16.27 -3.89 5.66
C CYS A 17 -15.24 -2.89 6.14
N ASP A 18 -15.64 -1.66 6.44
CA ASP A 18 -14.80 -0.57 6.93
C ASP A 18 -13.67 -0.17 5.97
N ARG A 19 -13.73 -0.58 4.73
CA ARG A 19 -12.76 -0.17 3.73
C ARG A 19 -13.10 1.20 3.17
N GLU A 20 -12.08 1.95 2.80
CA GLU A 20 -12.26 3.27 2.21
C GLU A 20 -12.19 3.22 0.70
N PHE A 21 -13.05 3.96 0.05
CA PHE A 21 -13.11 4.06 -1.41
C PHE A 21 -13.20 5.51 -1.84
N ALA A 22 -12.82 5.78 -3.07
CA ALA A 22 -12.82 7.13 -3.60
C ALA A 22 -14.23 7.69 -3.79
N ARG A 23 -15.23 6.83 -3.98
CA ARG A 23 -16.60 7.27 -4.24
C ARG A 23 -17.57 6.62 -3.28
N THR A 24 -18.57 7.39 -2.86
CA THR A 24 -19.66 6.86 -2.04
C THR A 24 -20.37 5.74 -2.76
N GLY A 25 -20.58 4.65 -2.06
CA GLY A 25 -21.30 3.49 -2.62
C GLY A 25 -20.54 2.73 -3.69
N GLN A 26 -19.22 2.95 -3.82
CA GLN A 26 -18.43 2.27 -4.83
C GLN A 26 -18.59 0.75 -4.73
N GLY A 27 -18.85 0.11 -5.87
CA GLY A 27 -18.99 -1.33 -5.93
C GLY A 27 -17.70 -2.04 -5.54
N HIS A 28 -17.81 -3.06 -4.71
CA HIS A 28 -16.69 -3.85 -4.25
C HIS A 28 -17.19 -5.12 -3.55
N THR A 29 -16.27 -6.08 -3.37
CA THR A 29 -16.58 -7.25 -2.56
C THR A 29 -16.27 -6.90 -1.11
N CYS A 30 -17.28 -6.90 -0.26
CA CYS A 30 -17.07 -6.64 1.16
C CYS A 30 -16.37 -7.82 1.82
N VAL A 31 -15.33 -7.51 2.60
CA VAL A 31 -14.62 -8.50 3.39
C VAL A 31 -14.59 -7.99 4.84
N PRO A 32 -15.70 -8.14 5.57
CA PRO A 32 -15.79 -7.64 6.93
C PRO A 32 -14.72 -8.25 7.83
N GLY A 33 -14.18 -7.43 8.73
CA GLY A 33 -13.21 -7.91 9.69
C GLY A 33 -11.76 -7.92 9.22
N CYS A 34 -11.48 -7.53 7.97
CA CYS A 34 -10.10 -7.36 7.55
C CYS A 34 -9.54 -6.07 8.16
N THR A 35 -8.46 -6.19 8.91
CA THR A 35 -7.76 -5.05 9.51
C THR A 35 -6.27 -5.25 9.35
N VAL A 36 -5.50 -4.18 9.50
CA VAL A 36 -4.04 -4.27 9.48
C VAL A 36 -3.57 -5.22 10.56
N GLU A 37 -4.13 -5.13 11.76
CA GLU A 37 -3.77 -6.00 12.87
C GLU A 37 -3.98 -7.46 12.52
N LYS A 38 -5.11 -7.80 11.94
CA LYS A 38 -5.41 -9.19 11.56
C LYS A 38 -4.52 -9.69 10.44
N THR A 39 -4.13 -8.81 9.54
CA THR A 39 -3.21 -9.17 8.45
C THR A 39 -1.89 -9.73 8.99
N PHE A 40 -1.41 -9.18 10.10
CA PHE A 40 -0.13 -9.57 10.68
C PHE A 40 -0.27 -10.52 11.88
N THR A 41 -1.48 -10.92 12.24
CA THR A 41 -1.69 -11.87 13.34
C THR A 41 -1.05 -13.21 12.99
N GLY A 42 -0.29 -13.76 13.93
CA GLY A 42 0.38 -15.05 13.74
C GLY A 42 1.62 -14.98 12.87
N ARG A 43 2.04 -13.79 12.46
CA ARG A 43 3.27 -13.58 11.70
C ARG A 43 4.39 -13.15 12.63
N ASP A 44 5.64 -13.24 12.17
CA ASP A 44 6.79 -12.76 12.92
C ASP A 44 6.57 -11.26 13.20
N PRO A 45 6.73 -10.79 14.45
CA PRO A 45 6.51 -9.38 14.79
C PRO A 45 7.33 -8.40 13.94
N LYS A 46 8.47 -8.82 13.42
CA LYS A 46 9.28 -7.95 12.57
C LYS A 46 8.56 -7.57 11.27
N PHE A 47 7.62 -8.37 10.80
CA PHE A 47 6.87 -8.07 9.58
C PHE A 47 5.92 -6.90 9.80
N ARG A 48 5.28 -6.81 10.97
CA ARG A 48 4.50 -5.62 11.31
C ARG A 48 5.41 -4.40 11.42
N ALA A 49 6.60 -4.55 11.98
CA ALA A 49 7.56 -3.47 12.09
C ALA A 49 8.02 -2.98 10.69
N ILE A 50 8.21 -3.90 9.73
CA ILE A 50 8.51 -3.54 8.35
C ILE A 50 7.37 -2.72 7.76
N TYR A 51 6.14 -3.18 7.92
CA TYR A 51 4.95 -2.49 7.44
C TYR A 51 4.86 -1.07 8.04
N ASP A 52 5.04 -0.98 9.36
CA ASP A 52 4.97 0.30 10.06
C ASP A 52 6.07 1.28 9.56
N ALA A 53 7.27 0.77 9.27
CA ALA A 53 8.35 1.58 8.75
C ALA A 53 8.02 2.16 7.36
N VAL A 54 7.40 1.35 6.50
CA VAL A 54 6.96 1.80 5.18
C VAL A 54 5.88 2.88 5.31
N VAL A 55 4.87 2.63 6.14
CA VAL A 55 3.77 3.58 6.32
C VAL A 55 4.27 4.87 6.95
N ALA A 56 5.17 4.79 7.93
CA ALA A 56 5.75 5.98 8.56
C ALA A 56 6.47 6.84 7.53
N HIS A 57 7.22 6.22 6.62
CA HIS A 57 7.89 6.95 5.55
C HIS A 57 6.86 7.65 4.64
N LEU A 58 5.84 6.92 4.19
CA LEU A 58 4.83 7.50 3.30
C LEU A 58 4.09 8.66 3.97
N ARG A 59 3.84 8.58 5.26
CA ARG A 59 3.17 9.66 5.98
C ARG A 59 4.01 10.92 6.09
N THR A 60 5.32 10.83 5.90
CA THR A 60 6.16 12.04 5.81
C THR A 60 5.93 12.77 4.49
N LEU A 61 5.36 12.10 3.49
CA LEU A 61 5.10 12.68 2.17
C LEU A 61 3.69 13.27 2.08
N GLY A 62 2.75 12.75 2.85
CA GLY A 62 1.37 13.20 2.86
C GLY A 62 0.43 12.08 3.30
N ASP A 63 -0.84 12.20 2.94
CA ASP A 63 -1.84 11.23 3.33
C ASP A 63 -1.60 9.88 2.67
N VAL A 64 -1.83 8.82 3.43
CA VAL A 64 -1.82 7.47 2.91
C VAL A 64 -3.00 6.72 3.51
N HIS A 65 -3.70 5.97 2.69
CA HIS A 65 -4.84 5.18 3.09
C HIS A 65 -4.45 3.71 3.13
N GLU A 66 -4.73 3.08 4.27
CA GLU A 66 -4.44 1.67 4.50
C GLU A 66 -5.72 0.89 4.30
N ASP A 67 -5.74 0.03 3.30
CA ASP A 67 -6.92 -0.72 2.93
C ASP A 67 -6.62 -2.22 3.09
N ALA A 68 -6.94 -2.76 4.26
CA ALA A 68 -6.69 -4.16 4.56
C ALA A 68 -7.71 -5.05 3.82
N VAL A 69 -7.18 -6.02 3.11
CA VAL A 69 -7.98 -7.00 2.38
C VAL A 69 -7.54 -8.40 2.81
N LYS A 70 -8.17 -9.43 2.26
CA LYS A 70 -7.93 -10.80 2.71
C LYS A 70 -6.47 -11.23 2.59
N VAL A 71 -5.75 -10.78 1.57
CA VAL A 71 -4.39 -11.23 1.28
C VAL A 71 -3.30 -10.28 1.75
N GLY A 72 -3.62 -9.08 2.14
CA GLY A 72 -2.62 -8.09 2.53
C GLY A 72 -3.22 -6.72 2.76
N VAL A 73 -2.38 -5.69 2.67
CA VAL A 73 -2.82 -4.31 2.81
C VAL A 73 -2.46 -3.54 1.56
N PHE A 74 -3.45 -2.86 0.97
CA PHE A 74 -3.21 -1.94 -0.13
C PHE A 74 -2.91 -0.57 0.45
N LEU A 75 -1.87 0.07 -0.02
CA LEU A 75 -1.55 1.44 0.34
C LEU A 75 -1.93 2.32 -0.83
N LYS A 76 -2.63 3.40 -0.53
CA LYS A 76 -3.21 4.29 -1.55
C LYS A 76 -2.95 5.74 -1.21
N ARG A 77 -2.69 6.53 -2.22
CA ARG A 77 -2.82 7.98 -2.16
C ARG A 77 -4.11 8.31 -2.91
N ASP A 78 -4.04 8.64 -4.19
CA ASP A 78 -5.22 8.77 -5.05
C ASP A 78 -5.58 7.41 -5.65
N ARG A 79 -4.57 6.63 -5.94
CA ARG A 79 -4.70 5.27 -6.46
C ARG A 79 -3.82 4.34 -5.63
N LYS A 80 -3.98 3.06 -5.82
CA LYS A 80 -3.11 2.09 -5.17
C LYS A 80 -1.68 2.33 -5.64
N LEU A 81 -0.77 2.50 -4.69
CA LEU A 81 0.64 2.65 -4.96
C LEU A 81 1.44 1.40 -4.60
N ALA A 82 0.95 0.63 -3.67
CA ALA A 82 1.64 -0.56 -3.21
C ALA A 82 0.68 -1.54 -2.56
N GLU A 83 1.13 -2.78 -2.45
CA GLU A 83 0.43 -3.83 -1.71
C GLU A 83 1.49 -4.58 -0.91
N LEU A 84 1.26 -4.75 0.39
CA LEU A 84 2.16 -5.48 1.26
C LEU A 84 1.48 -6.74 1.75
N ARG A 85 2.11 -7.89 1.52
CA ARG A 85 1.59 -9.21 1.89
C ARG A 85 2.58 -9.92 2.81
N PRO A 86 2.27 -10.10 4.10
CA PRO A 86 3.13 -10.89 4.96
C PRO A 86 3.07 -12.36 4.54
N ARG A 87 4.22 -12.97 4.43
CA ARG A 87 4.35 -14.40 4.14
C ARG A 87 5.10 -15.08 5.27
N SER A 88 5.47 -16.34 5.11
CA SER A 88 6.15 -17.07 6.17
C SER A 88 7.57 -16.54 6.45
N ARG A 89 8.24 -16.01 5.44
CA ARG A 89 9.66 -15.61 5.55
C ARG A 89 9.94 -14.17 5.18
N ASP A 90 8.98 -13.45 4.65
CA ASP A 90 9.17 -12.08 4.21
C ASP A 90 7.85 -11.33 4.13
N VAL A 91 7.95 -10.05 3.84
CA VAL A 91 6.82 -9.24 3.40
C VAL A 91 7.03 -9.03 1.90
N LEU A 92 6.13 -9.58 1.10
CA LEU A 92 6.15 -9.39 -0.33
C LEU A 92 5.50 -8.06 -0.65
N VAL A 93 6.19 -7.22 -1.41
CA VAL A 93 5.71 -5.91 -1.80
C VAL A 93 5.48 -5.89 -3.29
N TYR A 94 4.29 -5.42 -3.69
CA TYR A 94 4.00 -5.04 -5.07
C TYR A 94 3.94 -3.53 -5.12
N LEU A 95 4.65 -2.93 -6.07
CA LEU A 95 4.84 -1.49 -6.11
C LEU A 95 4.63 -0.98 -7.53
N PHE A 96 3.86 0.10 -7.69
CA PHE A 96 3.63 0.69 -9.01
C PHE A 96 4.59 1.85 -9.23
N LEU A 97 5.44 1.75 -10.22
CA LEU A 97 6.42 2.78 -10.58
C LEU A 97 6.14 3.33 -11.96
N PRO A 98 6.59 4.55 -12.28
CA PRO A 98 6.33 5.17 -13.58
C PRO A 98 7.13 4.56 -14.72
N ARG A 99 8.14 3.76 -14.42
CA ARG A 99 9.00 3.10 -15.42
C ARG A 99 9.59 1.84 -14.83
N PRO A 100 10.07 0.91 -15.70
CA PRO A 100 10.70 -0.31 -15.21
C PRO A 100 11.98 -0.02 -14.44
N VAL A 101 12.15 -0.67 -13.31
CA VAL A 101 13.37 -0.63 -12.50
C VAL A 101 13.72 -2.07 -12.19
N GLU A 102 14.95 -2.45 -12.44
CA GLU A 102 15.40 -3.80 -12.15
C GLU A 102 16.77 -3.78 -11.49
N THR A 103 16.85 -4.38 -10.32
CA THR A 103 18.10 -4.56 -9.57
C THR A 103 18.05 -5.96 -8.96
N ASN A 104 19.03 -6.32 -8.14
CA ASN A 104 18.99 -7.57 -7.39
C ASN A 104 17.91 -7.57 -6.29
N ARG A 105 17.26 -6.43 -6.04
CA ARG A 105 16.24 -6.30 -4.98
C ARG A 105 14.84 -6.12 -5.52
N ILE A 106 14.68 -5.54 -6.69
CA ILE A 106 13.37 -5.21 -7.28
C ILE A 106 13.37 -5.57 -8.75
N ALA A 107 12.25 -6.05 -9.24
CA ALA A 107 12.11 -6.39 -10.65
C ALA A 107 10.69 -6.10 -11.12
N PRO A 108 10.50 -5.78 -12.41
CA PRO A 108 9.17 -5.61 -12.99
C PRO A 108 8.36 -6.90 -12.85
N ALA A 109 7.07 -6.75 -12.56
CA ALA A 109 6.11 -7.83 -12.54
C ALA A 109 5.21 -7.72 -13.78
N ARG A 110 4.42 -8.79 -14.03
CA ARG A 110 3.65 -8.88 -15.28
C ARG A 110 2.38 -8.04 -15.32
N TRP A 111 2.14 -7.19 -14.37
CA TRP A 111 0.93 -6.40 -14.36
C TRP A 111 1.27 -4.92 -14.37
N ALA A 112 0.34 -4.15 -14.91
CA ALA A 112 0.49 -2.72 -15.04
C ALA A 112 -0.81 -2.04 -14.66
N SER A 113 -0.75 -0.73 -14.41
CA SER A 113 -1.91 0.09 -14.16
C SER A 113 -1.74 1.37 -14.96
N GLY A 114 -2.33 1.38 -16.15
CA GLY A 114 -2.12 2.47 -17.11
C GLY A 114 -0.65 2.50 -17.51
N PRO A 115 0.00 3.67 -17.47
CA PRO A 115 1.41 3.78 -17.80
C PRO A 115 2.34 3.31 -16.70
N ARG A 116 1.81 2.95 -15.53
CA ARG A 116 2.63 2.51 -14.41
C ARG A 116 2.97 1.03 -14.54
N VAL A 117 4.16 0.69 -14.11
CA VAL A 117 4.67 -0.68 -14.18
C VAL A 117 4.68 -1.27 -12.78
N GLY A 118 4.08 -2.45 -12.61
CA GLY A 118 4.14 -3.19 -11.36
C GLY A 118 5.52 -3.78 -11.13
N HIS A 119 5.93 -3.79 -9.87
CA HIS A 119 7.22 -4.34 -9.46
C HIS A 119 7.04 -5.21 -8.22
N GLN A 120 7.98 -6.13 -8.03
CA GLN A 120 8.04 -6.97 -6.85
C GLN A 120 9.33 -6.75 -6.09
N LEU A 121 9.24 -6.68 -4.77
CA LEU A 121 10.41 -6.78 -3.91
C LEU A 121 10.03 -7.49 -2.62
N LYS A 122 11.03 -8.01 -1.90
CA LYS A 122 10.81 -8.75 -0.67
C LYS A 122 11.57 -8.05 0.45
N LEU A 123 10.89 -7.86 1.58
CA LEU A 123 11.48 -7.25 2.77
C LEU A 123 11.48 -8.28 3.89
N ARG A 124 12.64 -8.55 4.45
CA ARG A 124 12.80 -9.57 5.49
C ARG A 124 13.07 -8.99 6.87
N GLU A 125 13.76 -7.86 6.92
CA GLU A 125 14.13 -7.19 8.15
C GLU A 125 13.74 -5.72 8.07
N VAL A 126 13.58 -5.08 9.21
CA VAL A 126 13.27 -3.64 9.24
C VAL A 126 14.36 -2.84 8.55
N SER A 127 15.62 -3.27 8.67
CA SER A 127 16.75 -2.62 8.01
C SER A 127 16.67 -2.69 6.49
N ASP A 128 15.84 -3.54 5.93
CA ASP A 128 15.61 -3.58 4.48
C ASP A 128 14.82 -2.37 4.00
N VAL A 129 14.13 -1.66 4.92
CA VAL A 129 13.45 -0.42 4.58
C VAL A 129 14.48 0.70 4.71
N ASP A 130 15.43 0.71 3.80
CA ASP A 130 16.54 1.64 3.75
C ASP A 130 16.25 2.80 2.78
N ASP A 131 17.25 3.65 2.56
CA ASP A 131 17.09 4.81 1.69
C ASP A 131 16.70 4.45 0.28
N GLU A 132 17.24 3.36 -0.25
CA GLU A 132 16.90 2.90 -1.60
C GLU A 132 15.43 2.47 -1.68
N VAL A 133 14.98 1.66 -0.73
CA VAL A 133 13.59 1.21 -0.69
C VAL A 133 12.65 2.38 -0.45
N ARG A 134 12.98 3.28 0.48
CA ARG A 134 12.17 4.48 0.71
C ARG A 134 12.07 5.34 -0.55
N GLY A 135 13.14 5.43 -1.31
CA GLY A 135 13.15 6.14 -2.60
C GLY A 135 12.16 5.56 -3.59
N TRP A 136 12.07 4.23 -3.68
CA TRP A 136 11.08 3.59 -4.55
C TRP A 136 9.66 3.84 -4.09
N PHE A 137 9.40 3.80 -2.78
CA PHE A 137 8.08 4.12 -2.25
C PHE A 137 7.70 5.59 -2.48
N THR A 138 8.66 6.50 -2.36
CA THR A 138 8.43 7.91 -2.67
C THR A 138 8.04 8.08 -4.14
N LEU A 139 8.75 7.40 -5.04
CA LEU A 139 8.44 7.46 -6.47
C LEU A 139 7.04 6.90 -6.75
N ALA A 140 6.68 5.79 -6.14
CA ALA A 140 5.35 5.21 -6.28
C ALA A 140 4.27 6.16 -5.75
N TYR A 141 4.53 6.82 -4.64
CA TYR A 141 3.61 7.78 -4.02
C TYR A 141 3.39 8.97 -4.95
N ASP A 142 4.46 9.53 -5.50
CA ASP A 142 4.38 10.71 -6.35
C ASP A 142 3.59 10.45 -7.64
N PHE A 143 3.58 9.23 -8.10
CA PHE A 143 2.89 8.87 -9.34
C PHE A 143 1.59 8.08 -9.12
N SER A 144 1.10 8.06 -7.91
CA SER A 144 -0.18 7.39 -7.61
C SER A 144 -1.41 8.27 -7.81
#